data_2aabc20505d25b183ddf0f09533eb93b
#
_entry.id   2aabc20505d25b183ddf0f09533eb93b
#
_cell.length_a   1.000
_cell.length_b   1.000
_cell.length_c   1.000
_cell.angle_alpha   90.00
_cell.angle_beta   90.00
_cell.angle_gamma   90.00
#
_symmetry.space_group_name_H-M   'P 1'
#
loop_
_entity.id
_entity.type
_entity.pdbx_description
1 polymer ?
#
loop_
_entity_poly.entity_id
_entity_poly.type
_entity_poly.pdbx_seq_one_letter_code
_entity_poly.pdbx_strand_id
1 'polypeptide(L)'
;MKFLRCKICGKIVAMVNDCSSCPTKCCGEAMEEIPVNTQDGAHEKHVPVYEVVDNIVNVKVGEVDHPMLEAHYIQWIALQTNLGNQRKVLQPGQEPKAQFALLPGEKVIAVYEYCNLHGLYKA
;
A
#
# COMPACT_ATOMS: atom_id res chain seq x y z
N MET A 1 7.46 -5.95 0.01
CA MET A 1 6.72 -5.97 -1.27
C MET A 1 7.31 -4.93 -2.22
N LYS A 2 7.28 -5.20 -3.51
CA LYS A 2 7.73 -4.27 -4.54
C LYS A 2 6.56 -3.95 -5.46
N PHE A 3 6.31 -2.68 -5.67
CA PHE A 3 5.27 -2.19 -6.56
C PHE A 3 5.88 -1.39 -7.70
N LEU A 4 5.40 -1.60 -8.91
CA LEU A 4 5.82 -0.86 -10.09
C LEU A 4 4.65 -0.02 -10.61
N ARG A 5 4.96 1.14 -11.19
CA ARG A 5 3.97 2.02 -11.80
C ARG A 5 4.37 2.39 -13.22
N CYS A 6 3.40 2.35 -14.13
CA CYS A 6 3.54 2.93 -15.45
C CYS A 6 3.34 4.45 -15.37
N LYS A 7 4.34 5.22 -15.78
CA LYS A 7 4.26 6.69 -15.79
C LYS A 7 3.31 7.25 -16.84
N ILE A 8 2.94 6.45 -17.85
CA ILE A 8 2.05 6.87 -18.93
C ILE A 8 0.58 6.67 -18.55
N CYS A 9 0.17 5.44 -18.20
CA CYS A 9 -1.22 5.13 -17.91
C CYS A 9 -1.56 5.03 -16.43
N GLY A 10 -0.56 5.07 -15.54
CA GLY A 10 -0.76 4.99 -14.09
C GLY A 10 -1.02 3.59 -13.53
N LYS A 11 -0.97 2.54 -14.38
CA LYS A 11 -1.14 1.16 -13.93
C LYS A 11 -0.12 0.81 -12.85
N ILE A 12 -0.58 0.17 -11.78
CA ILE A 12 0.28 -0.34 -10.70
C ILE A 12 0.22 -1.86 -10.70
N VAL A 13 1.37 -2.50 -10.57
CA VAL A 13 1.49 -3.95 -10.40
C VAL A 13 2.31 -4.27 -9.16
N ALA A 14 1.93 -5.32 -8.45
CA ALA A 14 2.73 -5.88 -7.37
C ALA A 14 3.56 -7.03 -7.92
N MET A 15 4.86 -7.03 -7.63
CA MET A 15 5.75 -8.10 -8.06
C MET A 15 5.63 -9.29 -7.10
N VAL A 16 5.23 -10.44 -7.64
CA VAL A 16 5.20 -11.70 -6.90
C VAL A 16 6.58 -12.35 -6.93
N ASN A 17 7.12 -12.53 -8.13
CA ASN A 17 8.50 -12.98 -8.34
C ASN A 17 9.20 -11.95 -9.23
N ASP A 18 10.35 -11.49 -8.81
CA ASP A 18 11.15 -10.54 -9.57
C ASP A 18 12.27 -11.25 -10.35
N CYS A 19 12.44 -10.84 -11.60
CA CYS A 19 13.57 -11.24 -12.43
C CYS A 19 14.33 -9.99 -12.85
N SER A 20 15.52 -9.80 -12.31
CA SER A 20 16.32 -8.59 -12.55
C SER A 20 16.83 -8.44 -13.99
N SER A 21 16.76 -9.51 -14.80
CA SER A 21 17.25 -9.51 -16.19
C SER A 21 16.23 -9.02 -17.21
N CYS A 22 14.95 -8.92 -16.85
CA CYS A 22 13.87 -8.53 -17.75
C CYS A 22 13.03 -7.40 -17.15
N PRO A 23 13.03 -6.19 -17.74
CA PRO A 23 12.18 -5.12 -17.25
C PRO A 23 10.69 -5.43 -17.53
N THR A 24 9.83 -5.09 -16.59
CA THR A 24 8.38 -5.10 -16.79
C THR A 24 8.01 -3.83 -17.58
N LYS A 25 7.35 -4.00 -18.71
CA LYS A 25 6.97 -2.88 -19.60
C LYS A 25 5.47 -2.67 -19.62
N CYS A 26 5.07 -1.41 -19.74
CA CYS A 26 3.69 -0.98 -19.98
C CYS A 26 3.71 0.28 -20.84
N CYS A 27 2.79 0.38 -21.81
CA CYS A 27 2.75 1.49 -22.77
C CYS A 27 4.08 1.72 -23.52
N GLY A 28 4.81 0.63 -23.82
CA GLY A 28 6.08 0.68 -24.56
C GLY A 28 7.30 1.11 -23.74
N GLU A 29 7.15 1.38 -22.44
CA GLU A 29 8.24 1.80 -21.57
C GLU A 29 8.38 0.90 -20.34
N ALA A 30 9.57 0.85 -19.77
CA ALA A 30 9.81 0.16 -18.52
C ALA A 30 9.00 0.82 -17.39
N MET A 31 8.32 -0.01 -16.60
CA MET A 31 7.65 0.43 -15.37
C MET A 31 8.70 0.77 -14.32
N GLU A 32 8.40 1.75 -13.49
CA GLU A 32 9.31 2.21 -12.44
C GLU A 32 8.84 1.70 -11.07
N GLU A 33 9.79 1.35 -10.22
CA GLU A 33 9.49 1.01 -8.81
C GLU A 33 8.96 2.25 -8.10
N ILE A 34 7.85 2.08 -7.38
CA ILE A 34 7.28 3.14 -6.57
C ILE A 34 8.12 3.28 -5.30
N PRO A 35 8.78 4.44 -5.08
CA PRO A 35 9.55 4.65 -3.85
C PRO A 35 8.61 4.75 -2.64
N VAL A 36 9.13 4.34 -1.49
CA VAL A 36 8.35 4.32 -0.24
C VAL A 36 8.73 5.52 0.63
N ASN A 37 7.73 6.19 1.20
CA ASN A 37 7.89 7.30 2.16
C ASN A 37 8.73 8.50 1.64
N THR A 38 8.76 8.72 0.32
CA THR A 38 9.64 9.74 -0.28
C THR A 38 8.90 10.95 -0.82
N GLN A 39 7.57 10.91 -0.89
CA GLN A 39 6.77 12.01 -1.38
C GLN A 39 6.55 13.07 -0.30
N ASP A 40 6.39 14.33 -0.73
CA ASP A 40 6.09 15.47 0.14
C ASP A 40 4.63 15.44 0.62
N GLY A 41 4.29 14.44 1.41
CA GLY A 41 3.02 14.36 2.12
C GLY A 41 3.26 14.51 3.62
N ALA A 42 2.26 14.96 4.35
CA ALA A 42 2.32 14.96 5.80
C ALA A 42 2.44 13.51 6.30
N HIS A 43 3.58 13.16 6.88
CA HIS A 43 3.84 11.79 7.37
C HIS A 43 2.78 11.32 8.38
N GLU A 44 2.34 12.21 9.27
CA GLU A 44 1.29 11.90 10.24
C GLU A 44 -0.05 11.52 9.62
N LYS A 45 -0.30 11.88 8.34
CA LYS A 45 -1.52 11.52 7.61
C LYS A 45 -1.35 10.32 6.68
N HIS A 46 -0.11 9.94 6.35
CA HIS A 46 0.16 8.93 5.33
C HIS A 46 0.78 7.64 5.88
N VAL A 47 1.71 7.74 6.84
CA VAL A 47 2.33 6.53 7.38
C VAL A 47 1.27 5.71 8.11
N PRO A 48 1.00 4.46 7.68
CA PRO A 48 -0.02 3.64 8.33
C PRO A 48 0.36 3.34 9.78
N VAL A 49 -0.63 3.30 10.64
CA VAL A 49 -0.52 2.86 12.04
C VAL A 49 -1.31 1.57 12.18
N TYR A 50 -0.76 0.57 12.83
CA TYR A 50 -1.46 -0.69 13.01
C TYR A 50 -1.24 -1.28 14.41
N GLU A 51 -2.20 -2.09 14.82
CA GLU A 51 -2.11 -2.92 16.03
C GLU A 51 -2.60 -4.34 15.71
N VAL A 52 -2.09 -5.30 16.42
CA VAL A 52 -2.55 -6.69 16.35
C VAL A 52 -3.27 -7.03 17.63
N VAL A 53 -4.56 -7.36 17.51
CA VAL A 53 -5.40 -7.81 18.62
C VAL A 53 -5.89 -9.20 18.29
N ASP A 54 -5.48 -10.19 19.09
CA ASP A 54 -5.67 -11.61 18.81
C ASP A 54 -5.09 -11.97 17.44
N ASN A 55 -5.93 -12.36 16.49
CA ASN A 55 -5.52 -12.70 15.13
C ASN A 55 -5.93 -11.62 14.10
N ILE A 56 -6.30 -10.42 14.53
CA ILE A 56 -6.73 -9.34 13.64
C ILE A 56 -5.70 -8.22 13.67
N VAL A 57 -5.27 -7.83 12.47
CA VAL A 57 -4.46 -6.62 12.25
C VAL A 57 -5.41 -5.48 11.92
N ASN A 58 -5.50 -4.51 12.80
CA ASN A 58 -6.27 -3.29 12.59
C ASN A 58 -5.33 -2.22 12.05
N VAL A 59 -5.59 -1.73 10.85
CA VAL A 59 -4.79 -0.69 10.20
C VAL A 59 -5.60 0.57 10.06
N LYS A 60 -4.98 1.69 10.36
CA LYS A 60 -5.48 3.04 10.13
C LYS A 60 -4.42 3.82 9.35
N VAL A 61 -4.82 4.58 8.34
CA VAL A 61 -3.87 5.42 7.61
C VAL A 61 -3.72 6.75 8.30
N GLY A 62 -2.51 6.93 8.80
CA GLY A 62 -2.07 8.10 9.55
C GLY A 62 -2.48 8.10 11.02
N GLU A 63 -1.69 8.76 11.83
CA GLU A 63 -2.05 9.11 13.21
C GLU A 63 -3.24 10.08 13.21
N VAL A 64 -3.23 11.01 12.25
CA VAL A 64 -4.36 11.87 11.89
C VAL A 64 -5.04 11.27 10.66
N ASP A 65 -6.36 11.17 10.68
CA ASP A 65 -7.11 10.52 9.59
C ASP A 65 -6.83 11.19 8.24
N HIS A 66 -6.43 10.36 7.27
CA HIS A 66 -6.23 10.79 5.90
C HIS A 66 -7.57 11.14 5.23
N PRO A 67 -7.64 12.19 4.39
CA PRO A 67 -8.84 12.48 3.64
C PRO A 67 -9.23 11.32 2.71
N MET A 68 -10.54 11.16 2.50
CA MET A 68 -11.14 10.15 1.62
C MET A 68 -12.13 10.80 0.65
N LEU A 69 -11.64 11.78 -0.11
CA LEU A 69 -12.39 12.51 -1.14
C LEU A 69 -12.09 11.91 -2.52
N GLU A 70 -12.97 12.07 -3.50
CA GLU A 70 -12.74 11.55 -4.86
C GLU A 70 -11.40 12.00 -5.46
N ALA A 71 -11.01 13.25 -5.23
CA ALA A 71 -9.76 13.80 -5.74
C ALA A 71 -8.53 13.42 -4.91
N HIS A 72 -8.72 13.03 -3.65
CA HIS A 72 -7.62 12.75 -2.71
C HIS A 72 -8.04 11.68 -1.70
N TYR A 73 -7.57 10.45 -1.89
CA TYR A 73 -7.94 9.33 -1.03
C TYR A 73 -6.90 8.21 -1.06
N ILE A 74 -6.99 7.35 -0.05
CA ILE A 74 -6.23 6.09 0.00
C ILE A 74 -6.93 5.07 -0.88
N GLN A 75 -6.26 4.59 -1.91
CA GLN A 75 -6.83 3.65 -2.86
C GLN A 75 -6.82 2.22 -2.36
N TRP A 76 -5.80 1.87 -1.58
CA TRP A 76 -5.68 0.52 -1.01
C TRP A 76 -4.71 0.49 0.15
N ILE A 77 -4.88 -0.52 0.99
CA ILE A 77 -3.98 -0.90 2.08
C ILE A 77 -3.53 -2.33 1.85
N ALA A 78 -2.24 -2.62 1.99
CA ALA A 78 -1.68 -3.94 1.81
C ALA A 78 -0.91 -4.38 3.06
N LEU A 79 -1.07 -5.65 3.41
CA LEU A 79 -0.37 -6.29 4.51
C LEU A 79 0.62 -7.32 3.94
N GLN A 80 1.86 -7.25 4.40
CA GLN A 80 2.88 -8.27 4.17
C GLN A 80 3.12 -9.07 5.44
N THR A 81 3.04 -10.38 5.34
CA THR A 81 3.33 -11.31 6.44
C THR A 81 4.39 -12.32 6.02
N ASN A 82 4.84 -13.14 6.97
CA ASN A 82 5.75 -14.25 6.68
C ASN A 82 5.12 -15.37 5.83
N LEU A 83 3.79 -15.38 5.67
CA LEU A 83 3.07 -16.40 4.89
C LEU A 83 2.52 -15.87 3.56
N GLY A 84 2.57 -14.58 3.32
CA GLY A 84 2.07 -14.00 2.08
C GLY A 84 1.61 -12.56 2.22
N ASN A 85 0.75 -12.15 1.29
CA ASN A 85 0.29 -10.76 1.21
C ASN A 85 -1.23 -10.71 1.10
N GLN A 86 -1.83 -9.69 1.72
CA GLN A 86 -3.25 -9.39 1.62
C GLN A 86 -3.42 -7.94 1.19
N ARG A 87 -4.52 -7.62 0.51
CA ARG A 87 -4.83 -6.25 0.09
C ARG A 87 -6.32 -5.96 0.23
N LYS A 88 -6.64 -4.79 0.75
CA LYS A 88 -8.00 -4.24 0.79
C LYS A 88 -8.06 -2.98 -0.06
N VAL A 89 -9.02 -2.92 -0.96
CA VAL A 89 -9.29 -1.76 -1.80
C VAL A 89 -10.26 -0.84 -1.06
N LEU A 90 -9.98 0.47 -1.09
CA LEU A 90 -10.84 1.49 -0.50
C LEU A 90 -11.43 2.38 -1.59
N GLN A 91 -12.58 2.97 -1.28
CA GLN A 91 -13.27 3.94 -2.14
C GLN A 91 -13.39 5.28 -1.42
N PRO A 92 -13.52 6.40 -2.16
CA PRO A 92 -13.84 7.68 -1.55
C PRO A 92 -15.09 7.59 -0.66
N GLY A 93 -15.07 8.27 0.46
CA GLY A 93 -16.17 8.23 1.45
C GLY A 93 -16.09 7.12 2.48
N GLN A 94 -15.23 6.11 2.27
CA GLN A 94 -14.95 5.10 3.28
C GLN A 94 -13.93 5.61 4.31
N GLU A 95 -13.88 5.02 5.49
CA GLU A 95 -12.81 5.33 6.45
C GLU A 95 -11.46 4.82 5.92
N PRO A 96 -10.34 5.55 6.19
CA PRO A 96 -9.00 5.13 5.78
C PRO A 96 -8.45 4.02 6.70
N LYS A 97 -9.18 2.91 6.74
CA LYS A 97 -8.92 1.78 7.65
C LYS A 97 -9.10 0.45 6.93
N ALA A 98 -8.40 -0.56 7.41
CA ALA A 98 -8.58 -1.94 6.96
C ALA A 98 -8.31 -2.92 8.11
N GLN A 99 -8.93 -4.09 8.03
CA GLN A 99 -8.67 -5.20 8.93
C GLN A 99 -8.22 -6.42 8.13
N PHE A 100 -7.26 -7.15 8.69
CA PHE A 100 -6.73 -8.38 8.08
C PHE A 100 -6.71 -9.48 9.15
N ALA A 101 -7.08 -10.69 8.75
CA ALA A 101 -6.99 -11.85 9.62
C ALA A 101 -5.64 -12.56 9.44
N LEU A 102 -5.04 -12.99 10.54
CA LEU A 102 -3.82 -13.79 10.56
C LEU A 102 -4.14 -15.24 10.92
N LEU A 103 -3.43 -16.17 10.31
CA LEU A 103 -3.42 -17.56 10.74
C LEU A 103 -2.55 -17.73 12.00
N PRO A 104 -2.73 -18.84 12.77
CA PRO A 104 -1.82 -19.14 13.88
C PRO A 104 -0.36 -19.15 13.42
N GLY A 105 0.51 -18.39 14.12
CA GLY A 105 1.93 -18.27 13.77
C GLY A 105 2.26 -17.30 12.65
N GLU A 106 1.26 -16.71 11.99
CA GLU A 106 1.47 -15.68 10.98
C GLU A 106 1.85 -14.35 11.66
N LYS A 107 2.86 -13.67 11.11
CA LYS A 107 3.41 -12.44 11.67
C LYS A 107 3.45 -11.33 10.64
N VAL A 108 3.09 -10.13 11.07
CA VAL A 108 3.19 -8.91 10.26
C VAL A 108 4.67 -8.58 10.01
N ILE A 109 5.03 -8.35 8.74
CA ILE A 109 6.33 -7.85 8.33
C ILE A 109 6.24 -6.36 8.03
N ALA A 110 5.22 -5.94 7.27
CA ALA A 110 5.02 -4.54 6.89
C ALA A 110 3.57 -4.27 6.53
N VAL A 111 3.16 -3.03 6.69
CA VAL A 111 1.89 -2.50 6.22
C VAL A 111 2.16 -1.38 5.24
N TYR A 112 1.49 -1.41 4.10
CA TYR A 112 1.60 -0.41 3.04
C TYR A 112 0.27 0.28 2.80
N GLU A 113 0.30 1.53 2.39
CA GLU A 113 -0.85 2.24 1.84
C GLU A 113 -0.47 3.01 0.59
N TYR A 114 -1.43 3.26 -0.28
CA TYR A 114 -1.22 4.05 -1.48
C TYR A 114 -2.24 5.18 -1.58
N CYS A 115 -1.72 6.42 -1.51
CA CYS A 115 -2.48 7.63 -1.75
C CYS A 115 -2.38 8.01 -3.24
N ASN A 116 -3.52 8.33 -3.86
CA ASN A 116 -3.54 8.70 -5.29
C ASN A 116 -2.71 9.94 -5.62
N LEU A 117 -2.49 10.86 -4.67
CA LEU A 117 -1.70 12.07 -4.88
C LEU A 117 -0.27 11.97 -4.36
N HIS A 118 -0.04 11.28 -3.23
CA HIS A 118 1.23 11.31 -2.52
C HIS A 118 2.01 9.98 -2.58
N GLY A 119 1.46 8.95 -3.23
CA GLY A 119 2.18 7.71 -3.48
C GLY A 119 2.13 6.70 -2.34
N LEU A 120 3.21 5.95 -2.18
CA LEU A 120 3.32 4.76 -1.34
C LEU A 120 3.98 5.08 0.00
N TYR A 121 3.34 4.66 1.08
CA TYR A 121 3.87 4.75 2.44
C TYR A 121 3.87 3.39 3.13
N LYS A 122 4.74 3.23 4.10
CA LYS A 122 4.99 1.96 4.78
C LYS A 122 5.24 2.17 6.27
N ALA A 123 4.70 1.28 7.05
CA ALA A 123 5.08 1.06 8.45
C ALA A 123 5.62 -0.35 8.66
#